data_66698267aeb85aa8d5f61742b16e9996
#
_entry.id   66698267aeb85aa8d5f61742b16e9996
#
_cell.length_a   1.000
_cell.length_b   1.000
_cell.length_c   1.000
_cell.angle_alpha   90.00
_cell.angle_beta   90.00
_cell.angle_gamma   90.00
#
_symmetry.space_group_name_H-M   'P 1'
#
loop_
_entity.id
_entity.type
_entity.pdbx_description
1 polymer ?
#
loop_
_entity_poly.entity_id
_entity_poly.type
_entity_poly.pdbx_seq_one_letter_code
_entity_poly.pdbx_strand_id
1 'polypeptide(L)'
;IYYFETEEDFNYVIKKHGIHGILFARYEDTRLEENRLLEYCKSNAVKTFIAPTISEADSDGNFHQWIRPIKIEDLLGRAEININLSQVAEEFRGKVVLVTGAAGSIGSELCRQLVQMGIQKLIMFDSAETPLHNVRLEFEKNYPAIDFVPVIGDVRVKERVRMVFELYHPQIVFHAAAYKH
;
A
#
# COMPACT_ATOMS: atom_id res chain seq x y z
N ILE A 1 33.77 14.41 15.42
CA ILE A 1 32.60 13.67 15.95
C ILE A 1 31.97 14.59 16.97
N TYR A 2 30.65 14.82 16.84
CA TYR A 2 29.88 15.61 17.79
C TYR A 2 28.96 14.65 18.56
N TYR A 3 28.87 14.88 19.86
CA TYR A 3 27.91 14.23 20.75
C TYR A 3 26.93 15.29 21.21
N PHE A 4 25.65 14.98 21.26
CA PHE A 4 24.62 15.83 21.81
C PHE A 4 23.61 14.98 22.58
N GLU A 5 23.34 15.42 23.80
CA GLU A 5 22.39 14.77 24.70
C GLU A 5 21.05 15.51 24.68
N THR A 6 21.06 16.77 24.33
CA THR A 6 19.88 17.64 24.32
C THR A 6 19.59 18.22 22.94
N GLU A 7 18.38 18.72 22.75
CA GLU A 7 17.99 19.45 21.54
C GLU A 7 18.76 20.77 21.40
N GLU A 8 19.17 21.39 22.52
CA GLU A 8 19.96 22.62 22.50
C GLU A 8 21.36 22.36 21.94
N ASP A 9 21.99 21.24 22.31
CA ASP A 9 23.29 20.85 21.77
C ASP A 9 23.20 20.57 20.29
N PHE A 10 22.16 19.87 19.87
CA PHE A 10 21.87 19.61 18.46
C PHE A 10 21.74 20.92 17.68
N ASN A 11 20.93 21.86 18.18
CA ASN A 11 20.71 23.16 17.55
C ASN A 11 21.98 24.00 17.46
N TYR A 12 22.83 23.93 18.47
CA TYR A 12 24.12 24.62 18.46
C TYR A 12 25.00 24.07 17.31
N VAL A 13 25.09 22.76 17.17
CA VAL A 13 25.89 22.13 16.09
C VAL A 13 25.34 22.48 14.72
N ILE A 14 24.02 22.37 14.51
CA ILE A 14 23.36 22.69 13.25
C ILE A 14 23.64 24.16 12.83
N LYS A 15 23.45 25.10 13.74
CA LYS A 15 23.67 26.52 13.47
C LYS A 15 25.14 26.84 13.22
N LYS A 16 26.04 26.32 14.07
CA LYS A 16 27.48 26.56 13.97
C LYS A 16 28.07 26.13 12.65
N HIS A 17 27.56 25.03 12.08
CA HIS A 17 28.10 24.45 10.84
C HIS A 17 27.22 24.67 9.61
N GLY A 18 26.09 25.39 9.73
CA GLY A 18 25.17 25.64 8.62
C GLY A 18 24.60 24.37 8.02
N ILE A 19 24.24 23.38 8.87
CA ILE A 19 23.75 22.09 8.41
C ILE A 19 22.27 22.22 8.03
N HIS A 20 21.94 21.88 6.80
CA HIS A 20 20.56 21.94 6.27
C HIS A 20 19.91 20.57 6.09
N GLY A 21 20.68 19.49 6.26
CA GLY A 21 20.15 18.15 6.14
C GLY A 21 21.06 17.12 6.78
N ILE A 22 20.47 15.99 7.18
CA ILE A 22 21.15 14.84 7.77
C ILE A 22 20.87 13.63 6.90
N LEU A 23 21.93 12.89 6.55
CA LEU A 23 21.87 11.62 5.82
C LEU A 23 22.10 10.46 6.80
N PHE A 24 21.11 9.60 6.94
CA PHE A 24 21.27 8.34 7.68
C PHE A 24 21.84 7.28 6.76
N ALA A 25 22.90 6.59 7.20
CA ALA A 25 23.57 5.56 6.42
C ALA A 25 22.78 4.25 6.37
N ARG A 26 22.02 3.96 7.42
CA ARG A 26 21.20 2.75 7.54
C ARG A 26 19.85 3.10 8.14
N TYR A 27 18.86 2.28 7.80
CA TYR A 27 17.53 2.43 8.35
C TYR A 27 17.50 2.30 9.88
N GLU A 28 18.26 1.36 10.44
CA GLU A 28 18.36 1.16 11.88
C GLU A 28 18.84 2.41 12.61
N ASP A 29 19.68 3.21 11.96
CA ASP A 29 20.23 4.43 12.55
C ASP A 29 19.15 5.50 12.82
N THR A 30 18.03 5.46 12.09
CA THR A 30 16.88 6.37 12.32
C THR A 30 16.12 6.04 13.60
N ARG A 31 16.23 4.79 14.08
CA ARG A 31 15.51 4.27 15.26
C ARG A 31 16.32 4.36 16.56
N LEU A 32 17.58 4.74 16.46
CA LEU A 32 18.41 4.89 17.65
C LEU A 32 17.75 5.91 18.59
N GLU A 33 17.74 5.57 19.87
CA GLU A 33 17.23 6.44 20.93
C GLU A 33 15.78 6.92 20.70
N GLU A 34 14.87 5.96 20.37
CA GLU A 34 13.43 6.24 20.23
C GLU A 34 13.10 7.31 19.17
N ASN A 35 13.89 7.38 18.09
CA ASN A 35 13.76 8.39 17.02
C ASN A 35 14.11 9.83 17.46
N ARG A 36 14.78 10.04 18.58
CA ARG A 36 15.10 11.35 19.14
C ARG A 36 15.73 12.30 18.11
N LEU A 37 16.69 11.80 17.33
CA LEU A 37 17.37 12.60 16.31
C LEU A 37 16.42 13.06 15.19
N LEU A 38 15.46 12.24 14.80
CA LEU A 38 14.44 12.61 13.82
C LEU A 38 13.49 13.68 14.34
N GLU A 39 13.13 13.62 15.63
CA GLU A 39 12.31 14.64 16.27
C GLU A 39 13.05 15.98 16.30
N TYR A 40 14.33 16.00 16.66
CA TYR A 40 15.14 17.21 16.63
C TYR A 40 15.25 17.80 15.21
N CYS A 41 15.41 16.96 14.19
CA CYS A 41 15.41 17.41 12.80
C CYS A 41 14.07 18.07 12.42
N LYS A 42 12.97 17.46 12.81
CA LYS A 42 11.61 17.96 12.54
C LYS A 42 11.35 19.30 13.21
N SER A 43 11.68 19.43 14.51
CA SER A 43 11.51 20.66 15.29
C SER A 43 12.33 21.83 14.72
N ASN A 44 13.46 21.54 14.12
CA ASN A 44 14.40 22.55 13.63
C ASN A 44 14.41 22.71 12.09
N ALA A 45 13.42 22.16 11.40
CA ALA A 45 13.26 22.19 9.93
C ALA A 45 14.51 21.68 9.16
N VAL A 46 15.26 20.74 9.75
CA VAL A 46 16.40 20.07 9.13
C VAL A 46 15.91 18.93 8.27
N LYS A 47 16.28 18.90 6.99
CA LYS A 47 15.88 17.83 6.06
C LYS A 47 16.54 16.52 6.43
N THR A 48 15.79 15.43 6.36
CA THR A 48 16.29 14.08 6.65
C THR A 48 16.27 13.22 5.40
N PHE A 49 17.37 12.51 5.15
CA PHE A 49 17.58 11.65 4.01
C PHE A 49 18.07 10.28 4.48
N ILE A 50 17.81 9.25 3.68
CA ILE A 50 18.34 7.92 3.88
C ILE A 50 19.14 7.49 2.66
N ALA A 51 20.27 6.83 2.89
CA ALA A 51 21.03 6.16 1.85
C ALA A 51 20.41 4.80 1.56
N PRO A 52 20.33 4.36 0.29
CA PRO A 52 19.85 3.05 -0.07
C PRO A 52 20.82 1.97 0.44
N THR A 53 20.31 0.78 0.70
CA THR A 53 21.15 -0.41 0.95
C THR A 53 21.85 -0.84 -0.35
N ILE A 54 23.02 -1.44 -0.22
CA ILE A 54 23.84 -1.90 -1.37
C ILE A 54 23.08 -2.91 -2.25
N SER A 55 22.09 -3.61 -1.69
CA SER A 55 21.21 -4.54 -2.41
C SER A 55 20.21 -3.85 -3.36
N GLU A 56 20.00 -2.56 -3.21
CA GLU A 56 19.07 -1.76 -4.04
C GLU A 56 19.80 -0.98 -5.14
N ALA A 57 21.14 -1.02 -5.16
CA ALA A 57 21.93 -0.34 -6.18
C ALA A 57 21.93 -1.15 -7.47
N ASP A 58 21.31 -0.60 -8.52
CA ASP A 58 21.42 -1.16 -9.88
C ASP A 58 22.86 -1.07 -10.41
N SER A 59 23.16 -1.93 -11.39
CA SER A 59 24.46 -2.10 -12.01
C SER A 59 25.07 -0.85 -12.68
N ASP A 60 24.35 0.26 -12.75
CA ASP A 60 24.75 1.46 -13.47
C ASP A 60 25.45 2.55 -12.63
N GLY A 61 25.68 2.33 -11.34
CA GLY A 61 26.59 3.14 -10.51
C GLY A 61 26.19 4.60 -10.24
N ASN A 62 24.97 5.01 -10.48
CA ASN A 62 24.52 6.41 -10.33
C ASN A 62 23.98 6.68 -8.91
N PHE A 63 24.89 6.89 -7.96
CA PHE A 63 24.55 7.11 -6.53
C PHE A 63 23.68 8.35 -6.24
N HIS A 64 23.68 9.36 -7.10
CA HIS A 64 22.95 10.61 -6.84
C HIS A 64 21.43 10.51 -6.94
N GLN A 65 20.88 9.49 -7.59
CA GLN A 65 19.43 9.29 -7.73
C GLN A 65 18.80 8.56 -6.53
N TRP A 66 19.60 8.01 -5.62
CA TRP A 66 19.15 7.11 -4.56
C TRP A 66 18.98 7.79 -3.20
N ILE A 67 19.58 8.96 -2.99
CA ILE A 67 19.39 9.72 -1.76
C ILE A 67 18.01 10.37 -1.81
N ARG A 68 17.10 9.90 -0.98
CA ARG A 68 15.73 10.40 -0.90
C ARG A 68 15.36 10.91 0.50
N PRO A 69 14.39 11.82 0.63
CA PRO A 69 13.82 12.18 1.92
C PRO A 69 13.24 10.95 2.63
N ILE A 70 13.36 10.92 3.94
CA ILE A 70 12.72 9.87 4.78
C ILE A 70 11.21 10.06 4.69
N LYS A 71 10.50 8.99 4.35
CA LYS A 71 9.03 8.93 4.38
C LYS A 71 8.55 8.32 5.71
N ILE A 72 7.28 8.55 6.05
CA ILE A 72 6.66 7.98 7.27
C ILE A 72 6.71 6.45 7.24
N GLU A 73 6.55 5.86 6.06
CA GLU A 73 6.60 4.42 5.82
C GLU A 73 7.95 3.82 6.22
N ASP A 74 9.05 4.55 6.01
CA ASP A 74 10.39 4.14 6.43
C ASP A 74 10.47 4.01 7.96
N LEU A 75 9.72 4.82 8.71
CA LEU A 75 9.70 4.79 10.18
C LEU A 75 8.93 3.58 10.74
N LEU A 76 8.04 3.00 9.95
CA LEU A 76 7.26 1.83 10.35
C LEU A 76 8.05 0.52 10.24
N GLY A 77 9.24 0.52 9.65
CA GLY A 77 10.12 -0.64 9.52
C GLY A 77 9.55 -1.74 8.63
N ARG A 78 8.67 -1.39 7.74
CA ARG A 78 8.22 -2.25 6.65
C ARG A 78 8.99 -1.86 5.41
N ALA A 79 9.79 -2.78 4.88
CA ALA A 79 10.35 -2.62 3.55
C ALA A 79 9.20 -2.34 2.58
N GLU A 80 9.34 -1.31 1.75
CA GLU A 80 8.41 -1.06 0.65
C GLU A 80 8.44 -2.32 -0.23
N ILE A 81 7.32 -3.03 -0.30
CA ILE A 81 7.21 -4.18 -1.19
C ILE A 81 7.08 -3.60 -2.59
N ASN A 82 8.16 -3.53 -3.33
CA ASN A 82 8.15 -3.18 -4.74
C ASN A 82 7.52 -4.34 -5.53
N ILE A 83 6.21 -4.31 -5.63
CA ILE A 83 5.48 -5.24 -6.49
C ILE A 83 5.63 -4.72 -7.92
N ASN A 84 6.18 -5.54 -8.80
CA ASN A 84 6.13 -5.26 -10.24
C ASN A 84 4.68 -5.41 -10.70
N LEU A 85 3.94 -4.30 -10.67
CA LEU A 85 2.52 -4.26 -11.03
C LEU A 85 2.25 -4.80 -12.44
N SER A 86 3.21 -4.71 -13.36
CA SER A 86 3.07 -5.24 -14.70
C SER A 86 3.05 -6.78 -14.72
N GLN A 87 3.91 -7.42 -13.92
CA GLN A 87 3.92 -8.88 -13.78
C GLN A 87 2.64 -9.38 -13.11
N VAL A 88 2.20 -8.68 -12.07
CA VAL A 88 0.95 -9.02 -11.39
C VAL A 88 -0.24 -8.89 -12.34
N ALA A 89 -0.33 -7.79 -13.12
CA ALA A 89 -1.41 -7.57 -14.06
C ALA A 89 -1.49 -8.68 -15.14
N GLU A 90 -0.36 -9.23 -15.59
CA GLU A 90 -0.33 -10.34 -16.53
C GLU A 90 -1.01 -11.61 -15.96
N GLU A 91 -0.81 -11.89 -14.66
CA GLU A 91 -1.44 -13.05 -14.01
C GLU A 91 -2.97 -12.92 -13.90
N PHE A 92 -3.48 -11.68 -13.83
CA PHE A 92 -4.92 -11.40 -13.73
C PHE A 92 -5.61 -11.29 -15.08
N ARG A 93 -4.86 -11.02 -16.14
CA ARG A 93 -5.42 -10.80 -17.48
C ARG A 93 -6.30 -11.96 -17.93
N GLY A 94 -7.53 -11.63 -18.35
CA GLY A 94 -8.50 -12.60 -18.84
C GLY A 94 -9.04 -13.57 -17.78
N LYS A 95 -8.83 -13.31 -16.50
CA LYS A 95 -9.33 -14.16 -15.40
C LYS A 95 -10.69 -13.70 -14.89
N VAL A 96 -11.43 -14.67 -14.36
CA VAL A 96 -12.66 -14.45 -13.59
C VAL A 96 -12.28 -14.32 -12.12
N VAL A 97 -12.57 -13.17 -11.51
CA VAL A 97 -12.13 -12.85 -10.16
C VAL A 97 -13.35 -12.65 -9.26
N LEU A 98 -13.34 -13.28 -8.10
CA LEU A 98 -14.33 -13.11 -7.03
C LEU A 98 -13.73 -12.28 -5.89
N VAL A 99 -14.42 -11.23 -5.48
CA VAL A 99 -14.10 -10.46 -4.28
C VAL A 99 -15.24 -10.61 -3.29
N THR A 100 -14.99 -11.18 -2.12
CA THR A 100 -15.95 -11.22 -1.01
C THR A 100 -15.72 -10.02 -0.09
N GLY A 101 -16.79 -9.49 0.50
CA GLY A 101 -16.72 -8.21 1.21
C GLY A 101 -16.51 -7.02 0.25
N ALA A 102 -17.02 -7.16 -0.98
CA ALA A 102 -16.80 -6.22 -2.07
C ALA A 102 -17.38 -4.81 -1.81
N ALA A 103 -18.34 -4.70 -0.92
CA ALA A 103 -18.93 -3.41 -0.53
C ALA A 103 -18.21 -2.72 0.63
N GLY A 104 -17.25 -3.41 1.28
CA GLY A 104 -16.40 -2.85 2.31
C GLY A 104 -15.31 -1.92 1.73
N SER A 105 -14.65 -1.14 2.62
CA SER A 105 -13.60 -0.19 2.21
C SER A 105 -12.43 -0.86 1.50
N ILE A 106 -11.97 -2.02 1.98
CA ILE A 106 -10.88 -2.79 1.36
C ILE A 106 -11.38 -3.49 0.09
N GLY A 107 -12.52 -4.19 0.16
CA GLY A 107 -13.05 -4.95 -0.98
C GLY A 107 -13.40 -4.08 -2.17
N SER A 108 -14.01 -2.92 -1.96
CA SER A 108 -14.36 -1.99 -3.05
C SER A 108 -13.11 -1.41 -3.71
N GLU A 109 -12.07 -1.11 -2.94
CA GLU A 109 -10.80 -0.64 -3.50
C GLU A 109 -10.08 -1.75 -4.29
N LEU A 110 -10.07 -2.98 -3.79
CA LEU A 110 -9.58 -4.13 -4.56
C LEU A 110 -10.32 -4.27 -5.89
N CYS A 111 -11.65 -4.14 -5.90
CA CYS A 111 -12.44 -4.19 -7.12
C CYS A 111 -12.00 -3.11 -8.13
N ARG A 112 -11.76 -1.85 -7.68
CA ARG A 112 -11.28 -0.76 -8.56
C ARG A 112 -9.91 -1.05 -9.16
N GLN A 113 -9.00 -1.62 -8.40
CA GLN A 113 -7.66 -1.96 -8.89
C GLN A 113 -7.69 -3.14 -9.86
N LEU A 114 -8.47 -4.19 -9.56
CA LEU A 114 -8.57 -5.38 -10.39
C LEU A 114 -9.09 -5.09 -11.80
N VAL A 115 -10.05 -4.18 -11.96
CA VAL A 115 -10.57 -3.85 -13.30
C VAL A 115 -9.51 -3.18 -14.18
N GLN A 116 -8.50 -2.54 -13.60
CA GLN A 116 -7.39 -1.94 -14.33
C GLN A 116 -6.35 -2.99 -14.79
N MET A 117 -6.40 -4.21 -14.24
CA MET A 117 -5.47 -5.29 -14.56
C MET A 117 -5.93 -6.16 -15.75
N GLY A 118 -7.02 -5.78 -16.44
CA GLY A 118 -7.50 -6.50 -17.62
C GLY A 118 -8.15 -7.84 -17.32
N ILE A 119 -8.80 -7.98 -16.18
CA ILE A 119 -9.59 -9.17 -15.84
C ILE A 119 -10.74 -9.36 -16.82
N GLN A 120 -11.19 -10.61 -16.99
CA GLN A 120 -12.31 -10.95 -17.85
C GLN A 120 -13.66 -10.61 -17.20
N LYS A 121 -13.83 -10.97 -15.94
CA LYS A 121 -15.07 -10.77 -15.18
C LYS A 121 -14.76 -10.54 -13.69
N LEU A 122 -15.50 -9.62 -13.08
CA LEU A 122 -15.45 -9.35 -11.65
C LEU A 122 -16.76 -9.78 -10.97
N ILE A 123 -16.69 -10.66 -9.97
CA ILE A 123 -17.84 -11.02 -9.13
C ILE A 123 -17.67 -10.29 -7.79
N MET A 124 -18.59 -9.38 -7.49
CA MET A 124 -18.62 -8.60 -6.26
C MET A 124 -19.63 -9.22 -5.29
N PHE A 125 -19.14 -9.96 -4.30
CA PHE A 125 -19.99 -10.67 -3.34
C PHE A 125 -19.99 -9.98 -1.98
N ASP A 126 -21.16 -9.59 -1.48
CA ASP A 126 -21.31 -8.97 -0.16
C ASP A 126 -22.69 -9.25 0.43
N SER A 127 -22.81 -9.21 1.75
CA SER A 127 -24.08 -9.32 2.46
C SER A 127 -24.81 -7.98 2.61
N ALA A 128 -24.11 -6.86 2.47
CA ALA A 128 -24.65 -5.51 2.64
C ALA A 128 -25.24 -5.00 1.32
N GLU A 129 -26.55 -5.08 1.17
CA GLU A 129 -27.25 -4.75 -0.08
C GLU A 129 -27.03 -3.29 -0.52
N THR A 130 -27.31 -2.32 0.34
CA THR A 130 -27.21 -0.89 -0.01
C THR A 130 -25.79 -0.46 -0.37
N PRO A 131 -24.74 -0.81 0.41
CA PRO A 131 -23.37 -0.53 0.03
C PRO A 131 -22.96 -1.20 -1.29
N LEU A 132 -23.37 -2.47 -1.52
CA LEU A 132 -23.07 -3.17 -2.77
C LEU A 132 -23.75 -2.51 -3.97
N HIS A 133 -24.98 -2.05 -3.81
CA HIS A 133 -25.68 -1.28 -4.82
C HIS A 133 -24.96 0.03 -5.18
N ASN A 134 -24.44 0.75 -4.19
CA ASN A 134 -23.67 1.97 -4.43
C ASN A 134 -22.39 1.69 -5.23
N VAL A 135 -21.66 0.63 -4.87
CA VAL A 135 -20.47 0.19 -5.62
C VAL A 135 -20.87 -0.19 -7.05
N ARG A 136 -21.97 -0.89 -7.24
CA ARG A 136 -22.50 -1.22 -8.57
C ARG A 136 -22.73 0.03 -9.42
N LEU A 137 -23.42 1.05 -8.90
CA LEU A 137 -23.68 2.30 -9.63
C LEU A 137 -22.38 3.02 -10.00
N GLU A 138 -21.41 3.02 -9.10
CA GLU A 138 -20.08 3.55 -9.36
C GLU A 138 -19.43 2.84 -10.55
N PHE A 139 -19.49 1.49 -10.58
CA PHE A 139 -18.86 0.67 -11.61
C PHE A 139 -19.56 0.83 -12.96
N GLU A 140 -20.89 0.89 -13.00
CA GLU A 140 -21.66 1.17 -14.21
C GLU A 140 -21.26 2.51 -14.85
N LYS A 141 -20.97 3.51 -14.02
CA LYS A 141 -20.57 4.84 -14.47
C LYS A 141 -19.11 4.92 -14.92
N ASN A 142 -18.20 4.36 -14.11
CA ASN A 142 -16.75 4.60 -14.26
C ASN A 142 -16.05 3.51 -15.07
N TYR A 143 -16.63 2.30 -15.13
CA TYR A 143 -16.02 1.13 -15.78
C TYR A 143 -17.00 0.38 -16.71
N PRO A 144 -17.67 1.06 -17.65
CA PRO A 144 -18.74 0.48 -18.46
C PRO A 144 -18.28 -0.65 -19.38
N ALA A 145 -16.99 -0.78 -19.66
CA ALA A 145 -16.42 -1.83 -20.51
C ALA A 145 -16.12 -3.13 -19.77
N ILE A 146 -16.24 -3.14 -18.43
CA ILE A 146 -15.91 -4.32 -17.61
C ILE A 146 -17.18 -5.16 -17.39
N ASP A 147 -17.04 -6.47 -17.60
CA ASP A 147 -18.08 -7.42 -17.21
C ASP A 147 -18.01 -7.66 -15.70
N PHE A 148 -18.99 -7.17 -14.97
CA PHE A 148 -19.08 -7.35 -13.52
C PHE A 148 -20.47 -7.77 -13.05
N VAL A 149 -20.53 -8.52 -11.97
CA VAL A 149 -21.77 -9.04 -11.38
C VAL A 149 -21.78 -8.80 -9.88
N PRO A 150 -22.68 -7.96 -9.35
CA PRO A 150 -22.92 -7.87 -7.93
C PRO A 150 -23.79 -9.05 -7.46
N VAL A 151 -23.36 -9.71 -6.40
CA VAL A 151 -24.05 -10.87 -5.81
C VAL A 151 -24.26 -10.60 -4.31
N ILE A 152 -25.51 -10.53 -3.91
CA ILE A 152 -25.87 -10.41 -2.49
C ILE A 152 -25.82 -11.80 -1.87
N GLY A 153 -25.04 -11.93 -0.79
CA GLY A 153 -24.93 -13.17 -0.05
C GLY A 153 -23.98 -13.09 1.13
N ASP A 154 -24.18 -13.98 2.08
CA ASP A 154 -23.34 -14.12 3.26
C ASP A 154 -22.34 -15.27 3.04
N VAL A 155 -21.04 -15.01 3.25
CA VAL A 155 -19.97 -16.02 3.13
C VAL A 155 -20.12 -17.20 4.08
N ARG A 156 -20.91 -17.04 5.14
CA ARG A 156 -21.24 -18.10 6.11
C ARG A 156 -22.25 -19.11 5.56
N VAL A 157 -23.00 -18.74 4.51
CA VAL A 157 -24.01 -19.60 3.88
C VAL A 157 -23.36 -20.40 2.78
N LYS A 158 -22.98 -21.64 3.09
CA LYS A 158 -22.22 -22.54 2.21
C LYS A 158 -22.89 -22.73 0.85
N GLU A 159 -24.20 -22.89 0.81
CA GLU A 159 -24.97 -23.09 -0.42
C GLU A 159 -24.88 -21.86 -1.33
N ARG A 160 -24.89 -20.67 -0.75
CA ARG A 160 -24.78 -19.41 -1.49
C ARG A 160 -23.39 -19.25 -2.13
N VAL A 161 -22.34 -19.56 -1.37
CA VAL A 161 -20.96 -19.57 -1.86
C VAL A 161 -20.80 -20.61 -2.95
N ARG A 162 -21.26 -21.85 -2.73
CA ARG A 162 -21.21 -22.93 -3.72
C ARG A 162 -21.84 -22.50 -5.05
N MET A 163 -23.05 -21.94 -5.00
CA MET A 163 -23.77 -21.47 -6.20
C MET A 163 -22.93 -20.45 -6.98
N VAL A 164 -22.23 -19.52 -6.32
CA VAL A 164 -21.37 -18.54 -6.99
C VAL A 164 -20.20 -19.22 -7.69
N PHE A 165 -19.55 -20.19 -7.05
CA PHE A 165 -18.46 -20.95 -7.66
C PHE A 165 -18.91 -21.81 -8.85
N GLU A 166 -20.07 -22.46 -8.74
CA GLU A 166 -20.64 -23.30 -9.81
C GLU A 166 -21.11 -22.47 -11.00
N LEU A 167 -21.62 -21.25 -10.74
CA LEU A 167 -22.16 -20.39 -11.81
C LEU A 167 -21.08 -19.60 -12.55
N TYR A 168 -20.09 -19.08 -11.83
CA TYR A 168 -19.12 -18.13 -12.39
C TYR A 168 -17.73 -18.70 -12.56
N HIS A 169 -17.41 -19.86 -11.97
CA HIS A 169 -16.10 -20.52 -12.01
C HIS A 169 -14.92 -19.57 -11.77
N PRO A 170 -14.88 -18.82 -10.64
CA PRO A 170 -13.81 -17.88 -10.38
C PRO A 170 -12.46 -18.61 -10.29
N GLN A 171 -11.47 -18.06 -10.95
CA GLN A 171 -10.11 -18.59 -10.98
C GLN A 171 -9.26 -17.97 -9.88
N ILE A 172 -9.63 -16.78 -9.43
CA ILE A 172 -8.95 -16.04 -8.37
C ILE A 172 -10.00 -15.53 -7.38
N VAL A 173 -9.70 -15.65 -6.08
CA VAL A 173 -10.60 -15.21 -5.02
C VAL A 173 -9.86 -14.30 -4.05
N PHE A 174 -10.39 -13.10 -3.84
CA PHE A 174 -10.00 -12.22 -2.76
C PHE A 174 -11.04 -12.25 -1.66
N HIS A 175 -10.61 -12.64 -0.46
CA HIS A 175 -11.49 -12.70 0.70
C HIS A 175 -11.25 -11.48 1.60
N ALA A 176 -12.06 -10.43 1.40
CA ALA A 176 -12.03 -9.21 2.21
C ALA A 176 -13.24 -9.08 3.15
N ALA A 177 -14.12 -10.10 3.18
CA ALA A 177 -15.21 -10.15 4.13
C ALA A 177 -14.67 -10.41 5.54
N ALA A 178 -14.93 -9.50 6.47
CA ALA A 178 -14.53 -9.63 7.87
C ALA A 178 -15.65 -9.16 8.79
N TYR A 179 -15.69 -9.70 9.99
CA TYR A 179 -16.50 -9.14 11.08
C TYR A 179 -15.84 -7.84 11.55
N LYS A 180 -16.59 -6.74 11.51
CA LYS A 180 -16.27 -5.55 12.30
C LYS A 180 -16.98 -5.64 13.63
N HIS A 181 -16.21 -5.68 14.70
CA HIS A 181 -16.73 -5.49 16.04
C HIS A 181 -17.10 -4.05 16.29
#